data_745367132a8d7cf527e687a0e99e9257
#
_entry.id   745367132a8d7cf527e687a0e99e9257
#
_cell.length_a   1.000
_cell.length_b   1.000
_cell.length_c   1.000
_cell.angle_alpha   90.00
_cell.angle_beta   90.00
_cell.angle_gamma   90.00
#
_symmetry.space_group_name_H-M   'P 1'
#
loop_
_entity.id
_entity.type
_entity.pdbx_description
1 polymer ?
#
loop_
_entity_poly.entity_id
_entity_poly.type
_entity_poly.pdbx_seq_one_letter_code
_entity_poly.pdbx_strand_id
1 'polypeptide(L)'
;MKKTAFTIILAAAVTATSFAAVSAAEPEQEIMLIASAPYTLNVNGKTAGVKYEVYKENDKIMVPLRFVAENLGFKVEWNKENQAVRLDDGTVNTMVRIGDDSYYMASSTAIGMSAPTPLGAAPVIKGEFTYVPADMFNILCGKTAYTVKDNTVEFDLSAEDSTQIPNPFIEYKTVDDAKKALSFNAKIPAKLPDGYKLTYVSTLQNEMLQLVYEKDGKEIMYRTEKCSDDISGDYNVYQDVKTEDIGGREVTVKGDGISANTAVWQEEEEAYSVYSQNGIAKEEIKKIVEGVK
;
A
#
# COMPACT_ATOMS: atom_id res chain seq x y z
N MET A 1 -22.34 -56.09 -45.94
CA MET A 1 -22.30 -57.58 -45.89
C MET A 1 -22.38 -58.00 -44.45
N LYS A 2 -23.56 -58.49 -44.09
CA LYS A 2 -23.84 -59.80 -43.52
C LYS A 2 -23.14 -60.05 -42.19
N LYS A 3 -23.91 -60.14 -41.15
CA LYS A 3 -24.77 -61.20 -40.49
C LYS A 3 -24.03 -61.63 -39.21
N THR A 4 -24.53 -62.02 -38.07
CA THR A 4 -25.83 -62.55 -37.63
C THR A 4 -25.82 -62.57 -36.08
N ALA A 5 -27.02 -62.48 -35.51
CA ALA A 5 -27.34 -62.69 -34.10
C ALA A 5 -27.13 -64.19 -33.69
N PHE A 6 -26.93 -64.43 -32.42
CA PHE A 6 -27.36 -65.70 -31.79
C PHE A 6 -27.76 -65.42 -30.34
N THR A 7 -29.05 -65.70 -30.14
CA THR A 7 -29.74 -65.79 -28.85
C THR A 7 -29.57 -67.18 -28.32
N ILE A 8 -29.24 -67.42 -27.07
CA ILE A 8 -29.56 -68.66 -26.37
C ILE A 8 -30.10 -68.33 -24.98
N ILE A 9 -31.36 -68.61 -24.81
CA ILE A 9 -32.07 -68.70 -23.52
C ILE A 9 -31.79 -70.08 -22.97
N LEU A 10 -31.41 -70.21 -21.70
CA LEU A 10 -31.60 -71.43 -20.93
C LEU A 10 -31.99 -71.03 -19.51
N ALA A 11 -33.23 -71.38 -19.20
CA ALA A 11 -33.81 -71.32 -17.86
C ALA A 11 -33.43 -72.59 -17.11
N ALA A 12 -33.05 -72.49 -15.86
CA ALA A 12 -33.19 -73.52 -14.88
C ALA A 12 -33.35 -72.95 -13.50
N ALA A 13 -34.51 -73.25 -12.92
CA ALA A 13 -34.88 -72.94 -11.54
C ALA A 13 -34.08 -73.76 -10.54
N VAL A 14 -33.99 -73.29 -9.33
CA VAL A 14 -34.28 -74.04 -8.07
C VAL A 14 -33.34 -73.63 -6.92
N THR A 15 -33.97 -73.22 -5.90
CA THR A 15 -33.94 -73.40 -4.45
C THR A 15 -33.32 -72.28 -3.63
N ALA A 16 -34.19 -71.76 -2.80
CA ALA A 16 -33.98 -70.88 -1.69
C ALA A 16 -33.05 -71.46 -0.63
N THR A 17 -32.02 -70.69 -0.24
CA THR A 17 -31.52 -70.73 1.13
C THR A 17 -31.19 -69.27 1.54
N SER A 18 -31.96 -68.87 2.51
CA SER A 18 -31.80 -67.57 3.18
C SER A 18 -30.46 -67.50 3.93
N PHE A 19 -29.54 -66.71 3.43
CA PHE A 19 -28.48 -66.19 4.26
C PHE A 19 -28.71 -64.68 4.36
N ALA A 20 -29.01 -64.21 5.55
CA ALA A 20 -29.00 -62.81 5.89
C ALA A 20 -27.57 -62.31 5.84
N ALA A 21 -27.22 -61.71 4.75
CA ALA A 21 -26.03 -60.86 4.68
C ALA A 21 -26.36 -59.52 5.40
N VAL A 22 -25.88 -59.41 6.62
CA VAL A 22 -25.77 -58.10 7.27
C VAL A 22 -24.77 -57.31 6.44
N SER A 23 -25.29 -56.45 5.57
CA SER A 23 -24.51 -55.39 4.94
C SER A 23 -24.13 -54.41 6.05
N ALA A 24 -22.89 -54.50 6.51
CA ALA A 24 -22.30 -53.39 7.27
C ALA A 24 -22.23 -52.20 6.32
N ALA A 25 -23.18 -51.29 6.44
CA ALA A 25 -23.08 -49.99 5.89
C ALA A 25 -21.87 -49.34 6.59
N GLU A 26 -20.79 -49.10 5.85
CA GLU A 26 -19.77 -48.17 6.29
C GLU A 26 -20.46 -46.85 6.60
N PRO A 27 -20.15 -46.19 7.75
CA PRO A 27 -20.70 -44.87 8.01
C PRO A 27 -20.12 -43.93 6.94
N GLU A 28 -20.99 -43.46 6.04
CA GLU A 28 -20.69 -42.25 5.27
C GLU A 28 -20.30 -41.19 6.31
N GLN A 29 -19.00 -40.89 6.37
CA GLN A 29 -18.56 -39.71 7.08
C GLN A 29 -19.17 -38.53 6.32
N GLU A 30 -20.30 -38.05 6.81
CA GLU A 30 -20.71 -36.68 6.54
C GLU A 30 -19.53 -35.81 6.95
N ILE A 31 -18.76 -35.35 5.96
CA ILE A 31 -17.85 -34.23 6.12
C ILE A 31 -18.78 -33.06 6.41
N MET A 32 -19.08 -32.83 7.68
CA MET A 32 -19.61 -31.55 8.12
C MET A 32 -18.59 -30.51 7.70
N LEU A 33 -18.83 -29.88 6.55
CA LEU A 33 -18.30 -28.56 6.26
C LEU A 33 -18.75 -27.69 7.43
N ILE A 34 -17.87 -27.55 8.41
CA ILE A 34 -18.01 -26.51 9.43
C ILE A 34 -17.82 -25.20 8.65
N ALA A 35 -18.93 -24.70 8.11
CA ALA A 35 -18.96 -23.32 7.65
C ALA A 35 -18.56 -22.49 8.87
N SER A 36 -17.35 -21.95 8.87
CA SER A 36 -16.93 -21.01 9.91
C SER A 36 -18.02 -19.95 10.00
N ALA A 37 -18.51 -19.69 11.20
CA ALA A 37 -19.55 -18.68 11.40
C ALA A 37 -19.14 -17.40 10.67
N PRO A 38 -20.04 -16.80 9.88
CA PRO A 38 -19.70 -15.62 9.11
C PRO A 38 -19.24 -14.50 10.06
N TYR A 39 -18.21 -13.76 9.65
CA TYR A 39 -17.78 -12.61 10.40
C TYR A 39 -18.85 -11.51 10.39
N THR A 40 -19.11 -10.92 11.53
CA THR A 40 -19.86 -9.66 11.64
C THR A 40 -18.88 -8.50 11.47
N LEU A 41 -19.24 -7.48 10.72
CA LEU A 41 -18.43 -6.29 10.52
C LEU A 41 -19.14 -5.08 11.12
N ASN A 42 -18.47 -4.40 12.04
CA ASN A 42 -18.89 -3.12 12.61
C ASN A 42 -17.84 -2.06 12.28
N VAL A 43 -18.28 -0.85 11.97
CA VAL A 43 -17.43 0.30 11.74
C VAL A 43 -18.03 1.51 12.45
N ASN A 44 -17.35 2.04 13.48
CA ASN A 44 -17.84 3.15 14.30
C ASN A 44 -19.30 2.92 14.78
N GLY A 45 -19.59 1.72 15.30
CA GLY A 45 -20.92 1.32 15.79
C GLY A 45 -21.95 1.00 14.69
N LYS A 46 -21.58 1.03 13.41
CA LYS A 46 -22.43 0.69 12.27
C LYS A 46 -22.19 -0.74 11.82
N THR A 47 -23.18 -1.60 11.93
CA THR A 47 -23.09 -3.00 11.47
C THR A 47 -23.30 -3.08 9.95
N ALA A 48 -22.44 -3.81 9.27
CA ALA A 48 -22.56 -4.06 7.85
C ALA A 48 -23.77 -4.99 7.57
N GLY A 49 -24.54 -4.66 6.54
CA GLY A 49 -25.66 -5.50 6.11
C GLY A 49 -25.19 -6.81 5.48
N VAL A 50 -26.10 -7.79 5.39
CA VAL A 50 -25.86 -9.16 4.90
C VAL A 50 -25.28 -9.25 3.47
N LYS A 51 -25.35 -8.18 2.68
CA LYS A 51 -24.74 -8.12 1.35
C LYS A 51 -23.22 -8.04 1.37
N TYR A 52 -22.63 -7.68 2.51
CA TYR A 52 -21.20 -7.58 2.70
C TYR A 52 -20.68 -8.84 3.38
N GLU A 53 -20.03 -9.69 2.61
CA GLU A 53 -19.38 -10.88 3.14
C GLU A 53 -18.00 -10.50 3.68
N VAL A 54 -17.68 -10.92 4.91
CA VAL A 54 -16.32 -10.83 5.45
C VAL A 54 -15.75 -12.23 5.53
N TYR A 55 -14.59 -12.44 4.94
CA TYR A 55 -13.99 -13.77 4.81
C TYR A 55 -12.48 -13.73 5.02
N LYS A 56 -11.85 -14.89 5.13
CA LYS A 56 -10.39 -15.03 5.17
C LYS A 56 -9.83 -15.42 3.83
N GLU A 57 -8.71 -14.81 3.47
CA GLU A 57 -7.86 -15.19 2.34
C GLU A 57 -6.40 -15.08 2.78
N ASN A 58 -5.61 -16.15 2.61
CA ASN A 58 -4.21 -16.21 3.06
C ASN A 58 -4.01 -15.74 4.53
N ASP A 59 -4.90 -16.19 5.44
CA ASP A 59 -4.95 -15.78 6.84
C ASP A 59 -5.26 -14.27 7.09
N LYS A 60 -5.58 -13.53 6.03
CA LYS A 60 -6.01 -12.12 6.12
C LYS A 60 -7.53 -12.03 6.13
N ILE A 61 -8.06 -11.14 6.94
CA ILE A 61 -9.49 -10.82 6.95
C ILE A 61 -9.77 -9.84 5.83
N MET A 62 -10.58 -10.27 4.86
CA MET A 62 -10.99 -9.46 3.72
C MET A 62 -12.29 -8.73 4.04
N VAL A 63 -12.29 -7.42 3.90
CA VAL A 63 -13.42 -6.53 4.22
C VAL A 63 -13.84 -5.70 3.00
N PRO A 64 -15.12 -5.32 2.89
CA PRO A 64 -15.62 -4.46 1.80
C PRO A 64 -15.05 -3.04 1.95
N LEU A 65 -14.13 -2.68 1.06
CA LEU A 65 -13.33 -1.45 1.11
C LEU A 65 -14.20 -0.20 1.29
N ARG A 66 -15.21 -0.02 0.44
CA ARG A 66 -16.05 1.20 0.44
C ARG A 66 -16.83 1.33 1.75
N PHE A 67 -17.42 0.24 2.25
CA PHE A 67 -18.19 0.28 3.49
C PHE A 67 -17.31 0.70 4.67
N VAL A 68 -16.11 0.10 4.79
CA VAL A 68 -15.19 0.45 5.87
C VAL A 68 -14.69 1.88 5.71
N ALA A 69 -14.15 2.24 4.54
CA ALA A 69 -13.55 3.55 4.31
C ALA A 69 -14.54 4.71 4.53
N GLU A 70 -15.75 4.64 3.95
CA GLU A 70 -16.75 5.71 4.10
C GLU A 70 -17.22 5.88 5.55
N ASN A 71 -17.34 4.78 6.32
CA ASN A 71 -17.73 4.87 7.74
C ASN A 71 -16.55 5.25 8.66
N LEU A 72 -15.30 5.20 8.17
CA LEU A 72 -14.13 5.79 8.82
C LEU A 72 -13.89 7.26 8.41
N GLY A 73 -14.70 7.81 7.49
CA GLY A 73 -14.63 9.22 7.07
C GLY A 73 -13.86 9.47 5.77
N PHE A 74 -13.39 8.43 5.08
CA PHE A 74 -12.70 8.59 3.81
C PHE A 74 -13.68 8.79 2.65
N LYS A 75 -13.36 9.68 1.73
CA LYS A 75 -13.96 9.76 0.41
C LYS A 75 -13.41 8.62 -0.45
N VAL A 76 -14.29 7.93 -1.19
CA VAL A 76 -13.94 6.76 -2.00
C VAL A 76 -14.24 7.03 -3.46
N GLU A 77 -13.20 7.10 -4.28
CA GLU A 77 -13.29 7.37 -5.72
C GLU A 77 -12.72 6.20 -6.53
N TRP A 78 -13.48 5.72 -7.52
CA TRP A 78 -13.04 4.69 -8.45
C TRP A 78 -12.44 5.31 -9.71
N ASN A 79 -11.21 4.95 -10.03
CA ASN A 79 -10.56 5.27 -11.31
C ASN A 79 -10.60 4.05 -12.23
N LYS A 80 -11.44 4.10 -13.26
CA LYS A 80 -11.66 2.99 -14.19
C LYS A 80 -10.42 2.72 -15.05
N GLU A 81 -9.68 3.74 -15.43
CA GLU A 81 -8.52 3.62 -16.32
C GLU A 81 -7.39 2.85 -15.65
N ASN A 82 -7.14 3.12 -14.38
CA ASN A 82 -6.08 2.49 -13.59
C ASN A 82 -6.54 1.28 -12.78
N GLN A 83 -7.84 0.92 -12.84
CA GLN A 83 -8.47 -0.11 -12.00
C GLN A 83 -8.10 0.06 -10.52
N ALA A 84 -8.20 1.28 -10.03
CA ALA A 84 -7.76 1.67 -8.70
C ALA A 84 -8.85 2.44 -7.96
N VAL A 85 -8.86 2.29 -6.63
CA VAL A 85 -9.70 3.06 -5.73
C VAL A 85 -8.83 4.06 -4.97
N ARG A 86 -9.15 5.34 -5.06
CA ARG A 86 -8.57 6.37 -4.20
C ARG A 86 -9.38 6.50 -2.93
N LEU A 87 -8.71 6.49 -1.80
CA LEU A 87 -9.24 6.87 -0.49
C LEU A 87 -8.56 8.15 -0.03
N ASP A 88 -9.34 9.10 0.50
CA ASP A 88 -8.81 10.41 0.93
C ASP A 88 -9.72 11.00 2.02
N ASP A 89 -9.17 11.35 3.18
CA ASP A 89 -9.89 12.03 4.27
C ASP A 89 -9.56 13.53 4.37
N GLY A 90 -8.74 14.04 3.43
CA GLY A 90 -8.23 15.41 3.43
C GLY A 90 -6.90 15.59 4.18
N THR A 91 -6.49 14.63 4.98
CA THR A 91 -5.21 14.61 5.70
C THR A 91 -4.27 13.55 5.12
N VAL A 92 -4.79 12.35 4.92
CA VAL A 92 -4.08 11.23 4.33
C VAL A 92 -4.87 10.62 3.19
N ASN A 93 -4.15 10.00 2.27
CA ASN A 93 -4.73 9.29 1.14
C ASN A 93 -3.96 8.02 0.80
N THR A 94 -4.58 7.17 -0.01
CA THR A 94 -3.95 5.99 -0.62
C THR A 94 -4.60 5.68 -1.95
N MET A 95 -3.89 4.90 -2.79
CA MET A 95 -4.42 4.34 -4.02
C MET A 95 -4.36 2.81 -3.94
N VAL A 96 -5.51 2.18 -4.00
CA VAL A 96 -5.66 0.72 -3.93
C VAL A 96 -5.91 0.18 -5.32
N ARG A 97 -4.97 -0.61 -5.88
CA ARG A 97 -5.10 -1.22 -7.22
C ARG A 97 -5.55 -2.66 -7.11
N ILE A 98 -6.48 -3.05 -7.97
CA ILE A 98 -6.95 -4.43 -8.01
C ILE A 98 -5.82 -5.37 -8.44
N GLY A 99 -5.59 -6.42 -7.64
CA GLY A 99 -4.55 -7.42 -7.90
C GLY A 99 -3.14 -7.03 -7.48
N ASP A 100 -2.94 -5.84 -6.90
CA ASP A 100 -1.63 -5.36 -6.43
C ASP A 100 -1.56 -5.38 -4.90
N ASP A 101 -0.76 -6.29 -4.33
CA ASP A 101 -0.53 -6.41 -2.88
C ASP A 101 0.50 -5.36 -2.43
N SER A 102 0.11 -4.09 -2.51
CA SER A 102 0.97 -2.95 -2.21
C SER A 102 0.16 -1.84 -1.55
N TYR A 103 0.39 -1.60 -0.27
CA TYR A 103 -0.41 -0.67 0.53
C TYR A 103 0.48 0.38 1.18
N TYR A 104 0.06 1.62 1.12
CA TYR A 104 0.80 2.76 1.66
C TYR A 104 -0.16 3.85 2.15
N MET A 105 0.36 4.79 2.89
CA MET A 105 -0.30 6.03 3.27
C MET A 105 0.49 7.20 2.67
N ALA A 106 -0.20 8.16 2.08
CA ALA A 106 0.40 9.40 1.61
C ALA A 106 -0.29 10.60 2.27
N SER A 107 0.43 11.71 2.43
CA SER A 107 -0.17 12.96 2.89
C SER A 107 -1.04 13.57 1.80
N SER A 108 -2.21 14.13 2.17
CA SER A 108 -3.08 14.91 1.27
C SER A 108 -2.75 16.41 1.33
N THR A 109 -1.92 16.84 2.29
CA THR A 109 -1.64 18.25 2.56
C THR A 109 -0.18 18.64 2.36
N ALA A 110 0.73 17.65 2.28
CA ALA A 110 2.17 17.87 2.13
C ALA A 110 2.80 16.76 1.27
N ILE A 111 4.06 16.93 0.89
CA ILE A 111 4.83 15.86 0.24
C ILE A 111 5.22 14.82 1.31
N GLY A 112 4.84 13.58 1.09
CA GLY A 112 5.25 12.46 1.92
C GLY A 112 4.34 11.25 1.75
N MET A 113 4.96 10.08 1.70
CA MET A 113 4.26 8.79 1.71
C MET A 113 5.10 7.74 2.44
N SER A 114 4.43 6.76 3.00
CA SER A 114 5.11 5.59 3.56
C SER A 114 5.62 4.68 2.45
N ALA A 115 6.63 3.86 2.75
CA ALA A 115 7.01 2.78 1.83
C ALA A 115 5.81 1.85 1.59
N PRO A 116 5.56 1.41 0.33
CA PRO A 116 4.56 0.39 0.06
C PRO A 116 4.88 -0.91 0.79
N THR A 117 3.86 -1.49 1.43
CA THR A 117 3.99 -2.70 2.25
C THR A 117 3.08 -3.79 1.73
N PRO A 118 3.58 -4.98 1.38
CA PRO A 118 2.74 -6.12 1.05
C PRO A 118 2.11 -6.70 2.32
N LEU A 119 0.84 -7.09 2.24
CA LEU A 119 0.09 -7.68 3.36
C LEU A 119 -0.18 -9.18 3.18
N GLY A 120 0.16 -9.76 2.02
CA GLY A 120 -0.08 -11.16 1.70
C GLY A 120 -1.45 -11.43 1.07
N ALA A 121 -2.23 -10.39 0.79
CA ALA A 121 -3.50 -10.47 0.06
C ALA A 121 -3.70 -9.18 -0.76
N ALA A 122 -3.94 -9.33 -2.05
CA ALA A 122 -4.20 -8.21 -2.96
C ALA A 122 -5.68 -7.79 -2.91
N PRO A 123 -6.01 -6.55 -3.28
CA PRO A 123 -7.38 -6.11 -3.49
C PRO A 123 -8.06 -6.91 -4.59
N VAL A 124 -9.29 -7.37 -4.35
CA VAL A 124 -10.07 -8.16 -5.31
C VAL A 124 -11.47 -7.58 -5.48
N ILE A 125 -12.05 -7.78 -6.67
CA ILE A 125 -13.47 -7.51 -6.91
C ILE A 125 -14.23 -8.84 -6.76
N LYS A 126 -15.22 -8.86 -5.83
CA LYS A 126 -16.11 -9.99 -5.63
C LYS A 126 -17.55 -9.49 -5.73
N GLY A 127 -18.25 -9.90 -6.79
CA GLY A 127 -19.54 -9.31 -7.14
C GLY A 127 -19.44 -7.83 -7.48
N GLU A 128 -20.16 -6.99 -6.75
CA GLU A 128 -20.19 -5.54 -6.94
C GLU A 128 -19.26 -4.78 -5.99
N PHE A 129 -18.49 -5.49 -5.17
CA PHE A 129 -17.68 -4.89 -4.10
C PHE A 129 -16.20 -5.15 -4.30
N THR A 130 -15.40 -4.16 -3.96
CA THR A 130 -13.95 -4.30 -3.79
C THR A 130 -13.67 -4.73 -2.36
N TYR A 131 -12.89 -5.79 -2.20
CA TYR A 131 -12.41 -6.30 -0.92
C TYR A 131 -10.92 -6.07 -0.78
N VAL A 132 -10.51 -5.79 0.45
CA VAL A 132 -9.12 -5.56 0.83
C VAL A 132 -8.83 -6.23 2.17
N PRO A 133 -7.58 -6.57 2.46
CA PRO A 133 -7.21 -7.00 3.81
C PRO A 133 -7.48 -5.87 4.82
N ALA A 134 -8.09 -6.22 5.95
CA ALA A 134 -8.40 -5.26 7.02
C ALA A 134 -7.15 -4.52 7.53
N ASP A 135 -5.99 -5.19 7.50
CA ASP A 135 -4.68 -4.64 7.88
C ASP A 135 -4.29 -3.38 7.07
N MET A 136 -4.83 -3.21 5.85
CA MET A 136 -4.61 -2.01 5.04
C MET A 136 -5.01 -0.74 5.80
N PHE A 137 -6.09 -0.81 6.58
CA PHE A 137 -6.57 0.34 7.34
C PHE A 137 -5.64 0.70 8.51
N ASN A 138 -4.86 -0.26 9.05
CA ASN A 138 -3.82 0.04 10.03
C ASN A 138 -2.72 0.92 9.41
N ILE A 139 -2.33 0.59 8.16
CA ILE A 139 -1.35 1.40 7.41
C ILE A 139 -1.94 2.79 7.12
N LEU A 140 -3.15 2.85 6.56
CA LEU A 140 -3.81 4.10 6.15
C LEU A 140 -4.08 5.04 7.32
N CYS A 141 -4.47 4.51 8.48
CA CYS A 141 -4.76 5.29 9.67
C CYS A 141 -3.52 5.55 10.56
N GLY A 142 -2.39 4.91 10.25
CA GLY A 142 -1.16 5.02 11.05
C GLY A 142 -1.29 4.47 12.47
N LYS A 143 -2.31 3.62 12.73
CA LYS A 143 -2.60 3.01 14.02
C LYS A 143 -3.42 1.74 13.86
N THR A 144 -3.59 0.97 14.93
CA THR A 144 -4.53 -0.16 14.95
C THR A 144 -5.94 0.33 14.68
N ALA A 145 -6.48 0.00 13.50
CA ALA A 145 -7.79 0.46 13.05
C ALA A 145 -8.92 -0.51 13.39
N TYR A 146 -8.62 -1.77 13.68
CA TYR A 146 -9.63 -2.78 13.95
C TYR A 146 -9.18 -3.81 14.99
N THR A 147 -10.15 -4.46 15.60
CA THR A 147 -9.98 -5.63 16.46
C THR A 147 -10.90 -6.77 16.01
N VAL A 148 -10.55 -7.99 16.40
CA VAL A 148 -11.39 -9.16 16.12
C VAL A 148 -11.70 -9.88 17.42
N LYS A 149 -12.99 -9.98 17.75
CA LYS A 149 -13.46 -10.68 18.92
C LYS A 149 -14.75 -11.44 18.60
N ASP A 150 -14.83 -12.70 18.98
CA ASP A 150 -16.04 -13.54 18.82
C ASP A 150 -16.62 -13.48 17.38
N ASN A 151 -15.77 -13.63 16.35
CA ASN A 151 -16.09 -13.45 14.94
C ASN A 151 -16.65 -12.06 14.55
N THR A 152 -16.48 -11.06 15.38
CA THR A 152 -16.79 -9.66 15.06
C THR A 152 -15.52 -8.92 14.74
N VAL A 153 -15.48 -8.33 13.54
CA VAL A 153 -14.45 -7.39 13.11
C VAL A 153 -14.97 -5.98 13.41
N GLU A 154 -14.36 -5.33 14.38
CA GLU A 154 -14.75 -4.00 14.86
C GLU A 154 -13.71 -2.99 14.42
N PHE A 155 -14.10 -2.01 13.61
CA PHE A 155 -13.32 -0.83 13.30
C PHE A 155 -13.76 0.34 14.18
N ASP A 156 -12.86 0.81 15.03
CA ASP A 156 -13.10 1.95 15.92
C ASP A 156 -11.82 2.79 16.01
N LEU A 157 -11.85 3.97 15.42
CA LEU A 157 -10.75 4.94 15.49
C LEU A 157 -10.81 5.85 16.72
N SER A 158 -11.89 5.77 17.51
CA SER A 158 -12.06 6.58 18.73
C SER A 158 -11.26 6.02 19.92
N ALA A 159 -10.86 4.73 19.86
CA ALA A 159 -9.98 4.17 20.86
C ALA A 159 -8.63 4.91 20.85
N GLU A 160 -8.24 5.48 21.98
CA GLU A 160 -6.90 6.06 22.13
C GLU A 160 -5.88 4.94 21.94
N ASP A 161 -5.18 4.98 20.81
CA ASP A 161 -4.07 4.03 20.57
C ASP A 161 -2.89 4.45 21.44
N SER A 162 -2.66 3.69 22.50
CA SER A 162 -1.48 3.85 23.36
C SER A 162 -0.17 3.49 22.62
N THR A 163 -0.27 3.03 21.38
CA THR A 163 0.86 2.71 20.50
C THR A 163 0.97 3.74 19.37
N GLN A 164 0.96 5.03 19.66
CA GLN A 164 1.43 6.00 18.68
C GLN A 164 2.86 5.63 18.33
N ILE A 165 3.09 5.18 17.09
CA ILE A 165 4.44 5.11 16.56
C ILE A 165 4.94 6.55 16.59
N PRO A 166 5.96 6.87 17.40
CA PRO A 166 6.47 8.23 17.47
C PRO A 166 6.82 8.69 16.05
N ASN A 167 6.45 9.91 15.68
CA ASN A 167 6.90 10.49 14.42
C ASN A 167 8.43 10.34 14.35
N PRO A 168 8.97 9.58 13.41
CA PRO A 168 10.42 9.35 13.35
C PRO A 168 11.18 10.60 12.90
N PHE A 169 10.47 11.61 12.38
CA PHE A 169 11.06 12.88 12.00
C PHE A 169 11.19 13.80 13.20
N ILE A 170 12.40 14.29 13.41
CA ILE A 170 12.72 15.31 14.41
C ILE A 170 12.82 16.64 13.69
N GLU A 171 11.99 17.60 14.08
CA GLU A 171 11.97 18.94 13.47
C GLU A 171 13.00 19.88 14.11
N TYR A 172 13.59 20.76 13.30
CA TYR A 172 14.55 21.75 13.72
C TYR A 172 14.18 23.15 13.23
N LYS A 173 14.55 24.16 14.01
CA LYS A 173 14.31 25.56 13.63
C LYS A 173 15.29 26.05 12.55
N THR A 174 16.49 25.47 12.50
CA THR A 174 17.54 25.86 11.57
C THR A 174 18.22 24.61 10.97
N VAL A 175 18.77 24.76 9.78
CA VAL A 175 19.57 23.74 9.12
C VAL A 175 20.81 23.39 9.93
N ASP A 176 21.45 24.39 10.56
CA ASP A 176 22.66 24.18 11.36
C ASP A 176 22.38 23.30 12.59
N ASP A 177 21.21 23.44 13.22
CA ASP A 177 20.84 22.59 14.35
C ASP A 177 20.55 21.16 13.89
N ALA A 178 19.88 20.97 12.75
CA ALA A 178 19.68 19.65 12.15
C ALA A 178 21.02 18.99 11.79
N LYS A 179 21.94 19.72 11.16
CA LYS A 179 23.27 19.23 10.81
C LYS A 179 24.09 18.76 12.01
N LYS A 180 23.98 19.43 13.16
CA LYS A 180 24.66 19.02 14.41
C LYS A 180 24.16 17.69 14.95
N ALA A 181 22.90 17.33 14.65
CA ALA A 181 22.31 16.08 15.10
C ALA A 181 22.68 14.87 14.20
N LEU A 182 23.20 15.13 12.99
CA LEU A 182 23.59 14.09 12.05
C LEU A 182 24.95 13.48 12.38
N SER A 183 25.16 12.22 12.00
CA SER A 183 26.46 11.52 12.11
C SER A 183 27.45 11.87 11.00
N PHE A 184 27.04 12.68 10.00
CA PHE A 184 27.84 13.06 8.83
C PHE A 184 27.68 14.55 8.51
N ASN A 185 28.55 15.08 7.66
CA ASN A 185 28.50 16.48 7.25
C ASN A 185 27.60 16.64 6.01
N ALA A 186 26.30 16.79 6.22
CA ALA A 186 25.32 16.90 5.15
C ALA A 186 25.58 18.09 4.24
N LYS A 187 25.79 17.84 2.95
CA LYS A 187 25.83 18.86 1.90
C LYS A 187 24.39 19.31 1.59
N ILE A 188 24.19 20.56 1.25
CA ILE A 188 22.87 21.13 0.98
C ILE A 188 22.88 22.00 -0.29
N PRO A 189 21.71 22.18 -0.96
CA PRO A 189 21.63 23.07 -2.10
C PRO A 189 21.92 24.52 -1.72
N ALA A 190 22.98 25.09 -2.30
CA ALA A 190 23.30 26.54 -2.17
C ALA A 190 22.50 27.38 -3.19
N LYS A 191 21.86 26.74 -4.19
CA LYS A 191 21.06 27.39 -5.22
C LYS A 191 19.72 26.64 -5.35
N LEU A 192 18.65 27.41 -5.38
CA LEU A 192 17.30 26.95 -5.58
C LEU A 192 16.67 27.68 -6.77
N PRO A 193 15.59 27.16 -7.36
CA PRO A 193 14.78 27.93 -8.29
C PRO A 193 14.24 29.21 -7.64
N ASP A 194 14.06 30.24 -8.45
CA ASP A 194 13.67 31.57 -7.97
C ASP A 194 12.33 31.51 -7.20
N GLY A 195 12.36 32.16 -6.03
CA GLY A 195 11.17 32.31 -5.17
C GLY A 195 10.89 31.17 -4.18
N TYR A 196 11.58 30.04 -4.28
CA TYR A 196 11.46 28.99 -3.27
C TYR A 196 12.12 29.41 -1.95
N LYS A 197 11.46 29.13 -0.85
CA LYS A 197 11.94 29.41 0.51
C LYS A 197 11.91 28.15 1.34
N LEU A 198 12.90 27.97 2.21
CA LEU A 198 12.92 26.87 3.18
C LEU A 198 11.77 27.05 4.17
N THR A 199 10.90 26.03 4.28
CA THR A 199 9.73 26.02 5.16
C THR A 199 9.80 24.95 6.23
N TYR A 200 10.56 23.86 5.96
CA TYR A 200 10.62 22.74 6.90
C TYR A 200 12.02 22.13 6.91
N VAL A 201 12.52 21.84 8.12
CA VAL A 201 13.82 21.19 8.37
C VAL A 201 13.59 20.05 9.34
N SER A 202 14.00 18.85 8.97
CA SER A 202 13.91 17.68 9.84
C SER A 202 15.05 16.70 9.60
N THR A 203 15.25 15.81 10.57
CA THR A 203 16.05 14.61 10.40
C THR A 203 15.16 13.38 10.62
N LEU A 204 15.48 12.29 9.93
CA LEU A 204 14.92 10.97 10.19
C LEU A 204 15.96 10.18 10.98
N GLN A 205 15.66 9.85 12.25
CA GLN A 205 16.54 9.08 13.14
C GLN A 205 17.98 9.62 13.29
N ASN A 206 18.19 10.91 12.99
CA ASN A 206 19.51 11.57 12.92
C ASN A 206 20.47 10.98 11.88
N GLU A 207 19.96 10.26 10.89
CA GLU A 207 20.73 9.63 9.80
C GLU A 207 20.44 10.30 8.45
N MET A 208 19.21 10.78 8.21
CA MET A 208 18.81 11.49 7.01
C MET A 208 18.47 12.94 7.33
N LEU A 209 18.96 13.90 6.53
CA LEU A 209 18.50 15.28 6.52
C LEU A 209 17.38 15.44 5.49
N GLN A 210 16.28 16.07 5.87
CA GLN A 210 15.21 16.48 4.96
C GLN A 210 14.99 17.99 5.04
N LEU A 211 14.99 18.64 3.88
CA LEU A 211 14.66 20.06 3.72
C LEU A 211 13.48 20.18 2.75
N VAL A 212 12.47 20.97 3.13
CA VAL A 212 11.35 21.28 2.24
C VAL A 212 11.37 22.77 1.93
N TYR A 213 11.31 23.07 0.64
CA TYR A 213 11.24 24.43 0.12
C TYR A 213 9.89 24.61 -0.57
N GLU A 214 9.26 25.76 -0.37
CA GLU A 214 7.93 26.06 -0.90
C GLU A 214 7.92 27.36 -1.70
N LYS A 215 7.09 27.36 -2.76
CA LYS A 215 6.71 28.54 -3.54
C LYS A 215 5.30 28.34 -4.10
N ASP A 216 4.37 29.25 -3.78
CA ASP A 216 2.99 29.28 -4.31
C ASP A 216 2.26 27.93 -4.19
N GLY A 217 2.41 27.25 -3.03
CA GLY A 217 1.83 25.94 -2.74
C GLY A 217 2.49 24.76 -3.47
N LYS A 218 3.65 24.99 -4.11
CA LYS A 218 4.48 23.92 -4.71
C LYS A 218 5.68 23.68 -3.84
N GLU A 219 5.97 22.40 -3.60
CA GLU A 219 7.08 21.99 -2.74
C GLU A 219 8.19 21.30 -3.53
N ILE A 220 9.41 21.54 -3.07
CA ILE A 220 10.61 20.80 -3.44
C ILE A 220 11.17 20.20 -2.16
N MET A 221 11.25 18.89 -2.10
CA MET A 221 11.87 18.15 -1.01
C MET A 221 13.29 17.75 -1.42
N TYR A 222 14.25 18.07 -0.58
CA TYR A 222 15.63 17.64 -0.70
C TYR A 222 15.97 16.70 0.47
N ARG A 223 16.63 15.59 0.17
CA ARG A 223 17.13 14.65 1.19
C ARG A 223 18.58 14.30 0.92
N THR A 224 19.32 14.05 2.00
CA THR A 224 20.65 13.45 1.96
C THR A 224 20.84 12.53 3.17
N GLU A 225 21.50 11.39 2.94
CA GLU A 225 21.75 10.36 3.92
C GLU A 225 23.05 9.62 3.59
N LYS A 226 23.71 9.09 4.63
CA LYS A 226 24.89 8.21 4.42
C LYS A 226 24.42 6.78 4.15
N CYS A 227 24.07 6.50 2.90
CA CYS A 227 23.64 5.18 2.44
C CYS A 227 23.86 5.04 0.93
N SER A 228 23.53 3.88 0.36
CA SER A 228 23.61 3.58 -1.08
C SER A 228 22.25 3.41 -1.77
N ASP A 229 21.15 3.75 -1.09
CA ASP A 229 19.79 3.51 -1.58
C ASP A 229 19.13 4.77 -2.16
N ASP A 230 18.00 4.58 -2.87
CA ASP A 230 17.13 5.68 -3.29
C ASP A 230 16.35 6.21 -2.10
N ILE A 231 16.73 7.39 -1.62
CA ILE A 231 16.12 8.06 -0.46
C ILE A 231 15.02 9.06 -0.83
N SER A 232 14.59 9.10 -2.08
CA SER A 232 13.59 10.09 -2.53
C SER A 232 12.23 9.90 -1.86
N GLY A 233 11.89 8.68 -1.47
CA GLY A 233 10.56 8.33 -0.99
C GLY A 233 9.50 8.41 -2.10
N ASP A 234 9.92 8.40 -3.35
CA ASP A 234 9.07 8.47 -4.52
C ASP A 234 8.94 7.08 -5.15
N TYR A 235 7.78 6.47 -4.98
CA TYR A 235 7.44 5.14 -5.49
C TYR A 235 6.57 5.19 -6.74
N ASN A 236 6.43 6.37 -7.37
CA ASN A 236 5.68 6.51 -8.61
C ASN A 236 6.43 5.88 -9.78
N VAL A 237 5.66 5.38 -10.75
CA VAL A 237 6.20 4.90 -12.02
C VAL A 237 6.17 6.03 -13.04
N TYR A 238 7.30 6.35 -13.62
CA TYR A 238 7.45 7.41 -14.61
C TYR A 238 7.71 6.85 -16.01
N GLN A 239 7.21 7.55 -17.02
CA GLN A 239 7.42 7.19 -18.43
C GLN A 239 8.81 7.59 -18.94
N ASP A 240 9.37 8.67 -18.40
CA ASP A 240 10.71 9.16 -18.75
C ASP A 240 11.64 9.00 -17.52
N VAL A 241 12.55 8.02 -17.62
CA VAL A 241 13.60 7.78 -16.62
C VAL A 241 14.92 7.77 -17.35
N LYS A 242 15.80 8.72 -17.00
CA LYS A 242 17.11 8.88 -17.66
C LYS A 242 18.19 9.14 -16.65
N THR A 243 19.34 8.53 -16.89
CA THR A 243 20.58 8.87 -16.17
C THR A 243 21.41 9.79 -17.06
N GLU A 244 21.80 10.94 -16.50
CA GLU A 244 22.60 11.95 -17.21
C GLU A 244 23.67 12.54 -16.29
N ASP A 245 24.77 13.06 -16.89
CA ASP A 245 25.77 13.80 -16.13
C ASP A 245 25.28 15.22 -15.85
N ILE A 246 25.22 15.57 -14.56
CA ILE A 246 24.88 16.92 -14.11
C ILE A 246 26.01 17.43 -13.21
N GLY A 247 26.87 18.28 -13.77
CA GLY A 247 27.96 18.89 -13.00
C GLY A 247 29.02 17.88 -12.52
N GLY A 248 29.25 16.79 -13.28
CA GLY A 248 30.16 15.70 -12.94
C GLY A 248 29.55 14.62 -12.05
N ARG A 249 28.21 14.63 -11.85
CA ARG A 249 27.45 13.67 -11.07
C ARG A 249 26.57 12.83 -11.99
N GLU A 250 26.59 11.53 -11.82
CA GLU A 250 25.65 10.63 -12.49
C GLU A 250 24.29 10.69 -11.78
N VAL A 251 23.31 11.35 -12.40
CA VAL A 251 22.00 11.65 -11.81
C VAL A 251 20.91 10.90 -12.56
N THR A 252 20.12 10.09 -11.88
CA THR A 252 18.89 9.52 -12.44
C THR A 252 17.74 10.50 -12.25
N VAL A 253 17.21 11.00 -13.37
CA VAL A 253 16.06 11.92 -13.42
C VAL A 253 14.82 11.16 -13.87
N LYS A 254 13.72 11.29 -13.11
CA LYS A 254 12.44 10.63 -13.38
C LYS A 254 11.35 11.70 -13.58
N GLY A 255 10.47 11.53 -14.58
CA GLY A 255 9.39 12.49 -14.85
C GLY A 255 8.53 12.11 -16.05
N ASP A 256 7.91 13.11 -16.68
CA ASP A 256 7.01 12.96 -17.84
C ASP A 256 7.68 13.31 -19.19
N GLY A 257 8.97 13.61 -19.20
CA GLY A 257 9.73 14.05 -20.39
C GLY A 257 9.79 15.56 -20.56
N ILE A 258 8.86 16.32 -20.00
CA ILE A 258 8.81 17.81 -20.01
C ILE A 258 9.34 18.36 -18.68
N SER A 259 8.80 17.84 -17.59
CA SER A 259 9.21 18.15 -16.21
C SER A 259 9.87 16.94 -15.54
N ALA A 260 10.64 17.21 -14.51
CA ALA A 260 11.22 16.21 -13.65
C ALA A 260 10.53 16.23 -12.29
N ASN A 261 10.12 15.05 -11.81
CA ASN A 261 9.55 14.89 -10.49
C ASN A 261 10.62 14.49 -9.47
N THR A 262 11.56 13.65 -9.89
CA THR A 262 12.58 13.12 -8.99
C THR A 262 13.95 13.17 -9.67
N ALA A 263 14.97 13.52 -8.89
CA ALA A 263 16.36 13.31 -9.24
C ALA A 263 17.06 12.64 -8.06
N VAL A 264 17.82 11.56 -8.35
CA VAL A 264 18.60 10.82 -7.35
C VAL A 264 20.02 10.61 -7.84
N TRP A 265 20.98 10.73 -6.94
CA TRP A 265 22.39 10.49 -7.23
C TRP A 265 23.16 10.09 -5.97
N GLN A 266 24.37 9.62 -6.17
CA GLN A 266 25.28 9.27 -5.10
C GLN A 266 26.63 9.97 -5.30
N GLU A 267 27.25 10.35 -4.20
CA GLU A 267 28.65 10.77 -4.16
C GLU A 267 29.33 10.10 -2.95
N GLU A 268 30.38 9.32 -3.20
CA GLU A 268 31.09 8.58 -2.17
C GLU A 268 30.14 7.60 -1.41
N GLU A 269 29.88 7.85 -0.13
CA GLU A 269 29.01 7.06 0.71
C GLU A 269 27.67 7.75 0.99
N GLU A 270 27.38 8.85 0.32
CA GLU A 270 26.19 9.66 0.55
C GLU A 270 25.22 9.57 -0.63
N ALA A 271 23.94 9.33 -0.34
CA ALA A 271 22.83 9.43 -1.28
C ALA A 271 22.15 10.79 -1.19
N TYR A 272 21.62 11.23 -2.31
CA TYR A 272 20.94 12.52 -2.46
C TYR A 272 19.67 12.35 -3.26
N SER A 273 18.63 13.10 -2.91
CA SER A 273 17.44 13.18 -3.73
C SER A 273 16.83 14.59 -3.74
N VAL A 274 16.20 14.90 -4.85
CA VAL A 274 15.30 16.05 -5.02
C VAL A 274 13.98 15.49 -5.52
N TYR A 275 12.88 15.84 -4.87
CA TYR A 275 11.54 15.42 -5.26
C TYR A 275 10.56 16.60 -5.28
N SER A 276 9.69 16.64 -6.28
CA SER A 276 8.56 17.56 -6.37
C SER A 276 7.35 16.88 -6.98
N GLN A 277 6.27 16.81 -6.24
CA GLN A 277 5.03 16.17 -6.69
C GLN A 277 4.48 16.79 -7.97
N ASN A 278 4.59 18.12 -8.09
CA ASN A 278 4.09 18.88 -9.24
C ASN A 278 5.05 18.87 -10.43
N GLY A 279 6.24 18.28 -10.27
CA GLY A 279 7.33 18.39 -11.23
C GLY A 279 7.89 19.81 -11.30
N ILE A 280 9.16 19.92 -11.64
CA ILE A 280 9.87 21.18 -11.91
C ILE A 280 10.60 21.08 -13.24
N ALA A 281 10.96 22.21 -13.83
CA ALA A 281 11.71 22.21 -15.08
C ALA A 281 13.05 21.50 -14.90
N LYS A 282 13.47 20.71 -15.90
CA LYS A 282 14.75 19.97 -15.85
C LYS A 282 15.95 20.87 -15.59
N GLU A 283 15.95 22.10 -16.12
CA GLU A 283 16.99 23.08 -15.90
C GLU A 283 17.04 23.56 -14.42
N GLU A 284 15.93 23.53 -13.73
CA GLU A 284 15.87 23.87 -12.29
C GLU A 284 16.42 22.72 -11.44
N ILE A 285 16.12 21.46 -11.79
CA ILE A 285 16.76 20.29 -11.17
C ILE A 285 18.28 20.37 -11.31
N LYS A 286 18.79 20.68 -12.51
CA LYS A 286 20.25 20.85 -12.73
C LYS A 286 20.86 21.87 -11.81
N LYS A 287 20.23 23.04 -11.67
CA LYS A 287 20.72 24.10 -10.76
C LYS A 287 20.78 23.64 -9.31
N ILE A 288 19.76 22.87 -8.84
CA ILE A 288 19.75 22.34 -7.48
C ILE A 288 20.90 21.35 -7.30
N VAL A 289 21.02 20.35 -8.20
CA VAL A 289 22.06 19.31 -8.15
C VAL A 289 23.47 19.93 -8.16
N GLU A 290 23.76 20.84 -9.10
CA GLU A 290 25.04 21.55 -9.18
C GLU A 290 25.31 22.45 -7.96
N GLY A 291 24.24 22.89 -7.30
CA GLY A 291 24.30 23.73 -6.12
C GLY A 291 24.63 23.01 -4.83
N VAL A 292 24.56 21.67 -4.78
CA VAL A 292 24.84 20.88 -3.56
C VAL A 292 26.31 20.91 -3.21
N LYS A 293 26.64 21.40 -1.99
CA LYS A 293 28.00 21.60 -1.47
C LYS A 293 28.08 21.20 0.00
#